data_15095f21ad0cbfbddacf78bb929c13af
#
_entry.id   15095f21ad0cbfbddacf78bb929c13af
#
_cell.length_a   1.000
_cell.length_b   1.000
_cell.length_c   1.000
_cell.angle_alpha   90.00
_cell.angle_beta   90.00
_cell.angle_gamma   90.00
#
_symmetry.space_group_name_H-M   'P 1'
#
loop_
_entity.id
_entity.type
_entity.pdbx_description
1 polymer ?
#
loop_
_entity_poly.entity_id
_entity_poly.type
_entity_poly.pdbx_seq_one_letter_code
_entity_poly.pdbx_strand_id
1 'polypeptide(L)'
;LRHTIPMTPEFTILGRGRAGRALAAAWGPRAGLLDHGARPDGLVILAVPDRAVAELAQAFLGRCVHLAGSLHLPGVPCAHPLTSFDGQARDWKGTPLAITGAVPDGLRRAFGDLGFAAFDLPAELKPLYHAAAVLTSGHAASLWLGAEALLRARGVALPGRGLLPLAEATLRNVAALGSAGRTGPFVRGDEATIARDAEALPEPWRDIFLTLGRSLD
;
A
#
# COMPACT_ATOMS: atom_id res chain seq x y z
N LEU A 1 -9.34 37.42 -22.74
CA LEU A 1 -9.88 36.21 -22.08
C LEU A 1 -9.63 35.04 -23.02
N ARG A 2 -8.59 34.22 -22.71
CA ARG A 2 -8.35 32.96 -23.42
C ARG A 2 -9.41 31.97 -22.93
N HIS A 3 -10.36 31.61 -23.78
CA HIS A 3 -11.27 30.51 -23.57
C HIS A 3 -10.42 29.22 -23.55
N THR A 4 -10.12 28.72 -22.35
CA THR A 4 -9.56 27.38 -22.19
C THR A 4 -10.71 26.40 -22.50
N ILE A 5 -10.65 25.72 -23.62
CA ILE A 5 -11.56 24.61 -23.94
C ILE A 5 -11.36 23.58 -22.81
N PRO A 6 -12.40 23.14 -22.10
CA PRO A 6 -12.25 22.11 -21.08
C PRO A 6 -11.71 20.85 -21.76
N MET A 7 -10.51 20.41 -21.38
CA MET A 7 -9.94 19.15 -21.87
C MET A 7 -10.82 17.99 -21.39
N THR A 8 -11.30 17.19 -22.32
CA THR A 8 -11.95 15.92 -21.97
C THR A 8 -10.90 14.99 -21.32
N PRO A 9 -11.15 14.44 -20.14
CA PRO A 9 -10.22 13.52 -19.52
C PRO A 9 -9.92 12.31 -20.42
N GLU A 10 -8.66 11.86 -20.42
CA GLU A 10 -8.23 10.68 -21.19
C GLU A 10 -8.82 9.38 -20.61
N PHE A 11 -9.07 9.38 -19.32
CA PHE A 11 -9.67 8.26 -18.57
C PHE A 11 -10.35 8.78 -17.30
N THR A 12 -11.16 7.92 -16.68
CA THR A 12 -11.90 8.26 -15.46
C THR A 12 -11.52 7.32 -14.32
N ILE A 13 -11.33 7.89 -13.13
CA ILE A 13 -11.17 7.15 -11.88
C ILE A 13 -12.53 7.11 -11.18
N LEU A 14 -13.03 5.92 -10.89
CA LEU A 14 -14.21 5.71 -10.05
C LEU A 14 -13.81 5.41 -8.62
N GLY A 15 -14.23 6.27 -7.71
CA GLY A 15 -13.95 6.18 -6.27
C GLY A 15 -13.13 7.35 -5.74
N ARG A 16 -13.74 8.11 -4.84
CA ARG A 16 -13.15 9.31 -4.20
C ARG A 16 -12.42 9.00 -2.88
N GLY A 17 -11.98 7.73 -2.72
CA GLY A 17 -11.13 7.31 -1.62
C GLY A 17 -9.71 7.92 -1.68
N ARG A 18 -8.86 7.56 -0.72
CA ARG A 18 -7.47 8.07 -0.68
C ARG A 18 -6.69 7.79 -1.96
N ALA A 19 -6.77 6.55 -2.49
CA ALA A 19 -6.09 6.19 -3.74
C ALA A 19 -6.62 6.99 -4.93
N GLY A 20 -7.94 7.04 -5.11
CA GLY A 20 -8.55 7.79 -6.23
C GLY A 20 -8.20 9.27 -6.22
N ARG A 21 -8.25 9.94 -5.05
CA ARG A 21 -7.86 11.35 -4.93
C ARG A 21 -6.37 11.57 -5.21
N ALA A 22 -5.50 10.75 -4.65
CA ALA A 22 -4.05 10.90 -4.84
C ALA A 22 -3.65 10.73 -6.31
N LEU A 23 -4.19 9.72 -6.97
CA LEU A 23 -3.93 9.45 -8.39
C LEU A 23 -4.53 10.52 -9.29
N ALA A 24 -5.78 10.94 -9.04
CA ALA A 24 -6.42 12.02 -9.81
C ALA A 24 -5.64 13.33 -9.70
N ALA A 25 -5.17 13.69 -8.51
CA ALA A 25 -4.36 14.88 -8.29
C ALA A 25 -3.00 14.79 -9.02
N ALA A 26 -2.38 13.60 -9.11
CA ALA A 26 -1.13 13.40 -9.81
C ALA A 26 -1.27 13.53 -11.34
N TRP A 27 -2.34 12.98 -11.92
CA TRP A 27 -2.61 13.11 -13.36
C TRP A 27 -3.22 14.47 -13.76
N GLY A 28 -3.78 15.21 -12.80
CA GLY A 28 -4.40 16.51 -13.06
C GLY A 28 -5.54 16.43 -14.07
N PRO A 29 -5.59 17.34 -15.07
CA PRO A 29 -6.70 17.40 -16.02
C PRO A 29 -6.85 16.18 -16.93
N ARG A 30 -5.85 15.29 -16.98
CA ARG A 30 -5.91 14.05 -17.77
C ARG A 30 -6.86 13.01 -17.17
N ALA A 31 -7.15 13.09 -15.86
CA ALA A 31 -7.99 12.14 -15.15
C ALA A 31 -9.31 12.79 -14.67
N GLY A 32 -10.43 12.19 -15.04
CA GLY A 32 -11.71 12.46 -14.38
C GLY A 32 -11.77 11.73 -13.05
N LEU A 33 -12.34 12.36 -12.00
CA LEU A 33 -12.60 11.71 -10.71
C LEU A 33 -14.08 11.75 -10.39
N LEU A 34 -14.73 10.60 -10.41
CA LEU A 34 -16.17 10.46 -10.21
C LEU A 34 -16.49 9.48 -9.07
N ASP A 35 -17.71 9.57 -8.57
CA ASP A 35 -18.23 8.60 -7.61
C ASP A 35 -18.47 7.24 -8.29
N HIS A 36 -18.45 6.18 -7.48
CA HIS A 36 -18.56 4.79 -7.97
C HIS A 36 -19.90 4.47 -8.68
N GLY A 37 -20.94 5.29 -8.48
CA GLY A 37 -22.22 5.18 -9.18
C GLY A 37 -22.22 5.73 -10.60
N ALA A 38 -21.19 6.50 -11.01
CA ALA A 38 -21.10 7.08 -12.33
C ALA A 38 -20.86 6.02 -13.42
N ARG A 39 -21.25 6.35 -14.65
CA ARG A 39 -21.08 5.49 -15.84
C ARG A 39 -20.39 6.26 -16.95
N PRO A 40 -19.08 6.57 -16.78
CA PRO A 40 -18.32 7.31 -17.79
C PRO A 40 -18.10 6.47 -19.05
N ASP A 41 -17.93 7.16 -20.16
CA ASP A 41 -17.40 6.58 -21.38
C ASP A 41 -15.86 6.46 -21.31
N GLY A 42 -15.25 5.65 -22.19
CA GLY A 42 -13.80 5.50 -22.29
C GLY A 42 -13.17 4.60 -21.24
N LEU A 43 -11.89 4.82 -20.96
CA LEU A 43 -11.08 4.00 -20.04
C LEU A 43 -11.39 4.33 -18.57
N VAL A 44 -11.41 3.30 -17.72
CA VAL A 44 -11.81 3.43 -16.32
C VAL A 44 -10.81 2.78 -15.36
N ILE A 45 -10.46 3.49 -14.29
CA ILE A 45 -9.72 2.95 -13.16
C ILE A 45 -10.69 2.80 -11.98
N LEU A 46 -10.85 1.57 -11.49
CA LEU A 46 -11.70 1.26 -10.33
C LEU A 46 -10.88 1.39 -9.04
N ALA A 47 -10.98 2.55 -8.38
CA ALA A 47 -10.35 2.86 -7.10
C ALA A 47 -11.35 2.72 -5.94
N VAL A 48 -12.03 1.58 -5.88
CA VAL A 48 -13.13 1.26 -4.97
C VAL A 48 -12.76 0.11 -4.03
N PRO A 49 -13.50 -0.10 -2.93
CA PRO A 49 -13.31 -1.29 -2.09
C PRO A 49 -13.47 -2.60 -2.87
N ASP A 50 -12.68 -3.62 -2.53
CA ASP A 50 -12.62 -4.91 -3.24
C ASP A 50 -14.00 -5.53 -3.49
N ARG A 51 -14.91 -5.44 -2.51
CA ARG A 51 -16.29 -5.95 -2.61
C ARG A 51 -17.13 -5.33 -3.73
N ALA A 52 -16.77 -4.11 -4.17
CA ALA A 52 -17.49 -3.39 -5.22
C ALA A 52 -16.88 -3.60 -6.62
N VAL A 53 -15.66 -4.14 -6.71
CA VAL A 53 -14.94 -4.26 -7.97
C VAL A 53 -15.65 -5.16 -8.95
N ALA A 54 -16.12 -6.34 -8.51
CA ALA A 54 -16.72 -7.35 -9.40
C ALA A 54 -17.97 -6.82 -10.12
N GLU A 55 -18.87 -6.17 -9.37
CA GLU A 55 -20.10 -5.59 -9.91
C GLU A 55 -19.78 -4.45 -10.89
N LEU A 56 -18.93 -3.51 -10.46
CA LEU A 56 -18.60 -2.34 -11.28
C LEU A 56 -17.85 -2.72 -12.55
N ALA A 57 -16.96 -3.70 -12.50
CA ALA A 57 -16.17 -4.13 -13.65
C ALA A 57 -17.04 -4.66 -14.80
N GLN A 58 -18.21 -5.26 -14.50
CA GLN A 58 -19.13 -5.74 -15.54
C GLN A 58 -19.58 -4.62 -16.49
N ALA A 59 -19.78 -3.41 -15.96
CA ALA A 59 -20.19 -2.25 -16.78
C ALA A 59 -19.06 -1.71 -17.68
N PHE A 60 -17.81 -2.13 -17.44
CA PHE A 60 -16.61 -1.58 -18.08
C PHE A 60 -15.67 -2.65 -18.65
N LEU A 61 -16.18 -3.86 -18.93
CA LEU A 61 -15.37 -4.97 -19.46
C LEU A 61 -14.57 -4.54 -20.70
N GLY A 62 -13.30 -4.93 -20.74
CA GLY A 62 -12.36 -4.60 -21.83
C GLY A 62 -11.78 -3.18 -21.79
N ARG A 63 -12.29 -2.29 -20.93
CA ARG A 63 -11.84 -0.89 -20.82
C ARG A 63 -11.59 -0.40 -19.39
N CYS A 64 -11.53 -1.32 -18.42
CA CYS A 64 -11.21 -0.96 -17.05
C CYS A 64 -10.01 -1.72 -16.51
N VAL A 65 -9.49 -1.20 -15.40
CA VAL A 65 -8.51 -1.83 -14.51
C VAL A 65 -8.91 -1.56 -13.07
N HIS A 66 -8.71 -2.53 -12.18
CA HIS A 66 -8.91 -2.30 -10.75
C HIS A 66 -7.59 -2.19 -9.98
N LEU A 67 -7.64 -1.56 -8.78
CA LEU A 67 -6.47 -1.34 -7.92
C LEU A 67 -6.36 -2.33 -6.76
N ALA A 68 -7.26 -3.33 -6.65
CA ALA A 68 -7.29 -4.27 -5.53
C ALA A 68 -6.12 -5.26 -5.57
N GLY A 69 -5.28 -5.25 -4.52
CA GLY A 69 -4.03 -6.03 -4.49
C GLY A 69 -4.22 -7.54 -4.38
N SER A 70 -5.21 -8.02 -3.59
CA SER A 70 -5.47 -9.44 -3.38
C SER A 70 -6.46 -10.05 -4.37
N LEU A 71 -7.36 -9.22 -4.93
CA LEU A 71 -8.46 -9.69 -5.75
C LEU A 71 -8.00 -10.09 -7.16
N HIS A 72 -8.42 -11.28 -7.60
CA HIS A 72 -8.33 -11.70 -8.99
C HIS A 72 -9.73 -11.96 -9.55
N LEU A 73 -10.05 -11.33 -10.66
CA LEU A 73 -11.29 -11.54 -11.41
C LEU A 73 -10.93 -11.93 -12.85
N PRO A 74 -11.34 -13.11 -13.33
CA PRO A 74 -11.10 -13.51 -14.71
C PRO A 74 -11.62 -12.47 -15.71
N GLY A 75 -10.79 -12.09 -16.67
CA GLY A 75 -11.13 -11.07 -17.67
C GLY A 75 -11.10 -9.61 -17.21
N VAL A 76 -10.85 -9.33 -15.92
CA VAL A 76 -10.69 -7.96 -15.41
C VAL A 76 -9.25 -7.75 -14.95
N PRO A 77 -8.47 -6.92 -15.67
CA PRO A 77 -7.08 -6.68 -15.31
C PRO A 77 -6.93 -5.84 -14.04
N CYS A 78 -5.80 -6.03 -13.38
CA CYS A 78 -5.40 -5.29 -12.19
C CYS A 78 -4.11 -4.50 -12.43
N ALA A 79 -4.05 -3.29 -11.89
CA ALA A 79 -2.81 -2.52 -11.72
C ALA A 79 -2.76 -2.02 -10.27
N HIS A 80 -2.02 -2.72 -9.41
CA HIS A 80 -1.96 -2.40 -7.98
C HIS A 80 -0.68 -1.62 -7.63
N PRO A 81 -0.76 -0.31 -7.32
CA PRO A 81 0.37 0.45 -6.81
C PRO A 81 0.78 -0.04 -5.42
N LEU A 82 2.03 -0.49 -5.26
CA LEU A 82 2.53 -0.98 -3.97
C LEU A 82 2.92 0.20 -3.08
N THR A 83 1.92 0.87 -2.53
CA THR A 83 2.10 2.05 -1.69
C THR A 83 0.92 2.26 -0.74
N SER A 84 1.14 3.05 0.32
CA SER A 84 0.08 3.53 1.20
C SER A 84 -0.38 4.91 0.76
N PHE A 85 -1.65 5.05 0.41
CA PHE A 85 -2.24 6.32 -0.03
C PHE A 85 -2.76 7.15 1.16
N ASP A 86 -2.44 8.44 1.15
CA ASP A 86 -2.94 9.44 2.10
C ASP A 86 -3.97 10.41 1.49
N GLY A 87 -4.19 10.32 0.18
CA GLY A 87 -5.09 11.19 -0.58
C GLY A 87 -4.40 12.34 -1.28
N GLN A 88 -3.10 12.50 -1.11
CA GLN A 88 -2.29 13.55 -1.73
C GLN A 88 -1.49 13.00 -2.92
N ALA A 89 -1.25 13.85 -3.91
CA ALA A 89 -0.28 13.55 -4.95
C ALA A 89 1.14 13.56 -4.37
N ARG A 90 1.99 12.67 -4.87
CA ARG A 90 3.41 12.60 -4.53
C ARG A 90 4.21 12.18 -5.76
N ASP A 91 5.52 12.16 -5.67
CA ASP A 91 6.38 11.51 -6.64
C ASP A 91 6.20 9.99 -6.55
N TRP A 92 5.80 9.36 -7.65
CA TRP A 92 5.57 7.93 -7.78
C TRP A 92 6.74 7.20 -8.44
N LYS A 93 7.79 7.94 -8.84
CA LYS A 93 8.94 7.40 -9.58
C LYS A 93 9.56 6.22 -8.83
N GLY A 94 9.63 5.08 -9.53
CA GLY A 94 10.18 3.84 -8.99
C GLY A 94 9.25 3.08 -8.03
N THR A 95 8.04 3.61 -7.72
CA THR A 95 7.07 2.85 -6.94
C THR A 95 6.61 1.62 -7.72
N PRO A 96 6.70 0.40 -7.15
CA PRO A 96 6.28 -0.80 -7.85
C PRO A 96 4.78 -0.77 -8.20
N LEU A 97 4.45 -1.23 -9.40
CA LEU A 97 3.08 -1.41 -9.89
C LEU A 97 2.89 -2.86 -10.33
N ALA A 98 2.18 -3.63 -9.53
CA ALA A 98 1.88 -5.03 -9.88
C ALA A 98 0.78 -5.08 -10.94
N ILE A 99 1.07 -5.69 -12.07
CA ILE A 99 0.16 -5.88 -13.20
C ILE A 99 -0.30 -7.34 -13.24
N THR A 100 -1.61 -7.56 -13.31
CA THR A 100 -2.20 -8.88 -13.55
C THR A 100 -3.20 -8.78 -14.69
N GLY A 101 -3.01 -9.57 -15.74
CA GLY A 101 -3.85 -9.56 -16.94
C GLY A 101 -3.53 -8.42 -17.90
N ALA A 102 -4.34 -8.30 -18.95
CA ALA A 102 -4.12 -7.37 -20.05
C ALA A 102 -4.68 -5.97 -19.72
N VAL A 103 -3.88 -5.14 -19.07
CA VAL A 103 -4.23 -3.74 -18.80
C VAL A 103 -4.31 -2.96 -20.12
N PRO A 104 -5.40 -2.21 -20.39
CA PRO A 104 -5.51 -1.37 -21.58
C PRO A 104 -4.31 -0.43 -21.75
N ASP A 105 -3.76 -0.34 -22.96
CA ASP A 105 -2.53 0.39 -23.26
C ASP A 105 -2.56 1.86 -22.80
N GLY A 106 -3.70 2.53 -22.95
CA GLY A 106 -3.87 3.91 -22.48
C GLY A 106 -3.67 4.03 -20.97
N LEU A 107 -4.18 3.07 -20.18
CA LEU A 107 -4.01 3.07 -18.73
C LEU A 107 -2.59 2.64 -18.35
N ARG A 108 -2.01 1.66 -19.03
CA ARG A 108 -0.59 1.25 -18.80
C ARG A 108 0.35 2.45 -19.02
N ARG A 109 0.17 3.20 -20.12
CA ARG A 109 0.94 4.44 -20.37
C ARG A 109 0.71 5.48 -19.27
N ALA A 110 -0.54 5.71 -18.86
CA ALA A 110 -0.84 6.70 -17.83
C ALA A 110 -0.12 6.41 -16.51
N PHE A 111 -0.04 5.16 -16.06
CA PHE A 111 0.75 4.78 -14.89
C PHE A 111 2.26 4.97 -15.13
N GLY A 112 2.75 4.62 -16.33
CA GLY A 112 4.15 4.85 -16.71
C GLY A 112 4.55 6.32 -16.68
N ASP A 113 3.68 7.22 -17.12
CA ASP A 113 3.89 8.68 -17.12
C ASP A 113 4.07 9.25 -15.70
N LEU A 114 3.47 8.61 -14.68
CA LEU A 114 3.72 8.94 -13.28
C LEU A 114 5.01 8.31 -12.72
N GLY A 115 5.74 7.54 -13.53
CA GLY A 115 7.00 6.93 -13.15
C GLY A 115 6.89 5.63 -12.35
N PHE A 116 5.71 4.99 -12.30
CA PHE A 116 5.57 3.68 -11.67
C PHE A 116 6.45 2.62 -12.36
N ALA A 117 7.10 1.78 -11.55
CA ALA A 117 7.88 0.64 -12.01
C ALA A 117 6.96 -0.60 -12.13
N ALA A 118 6.41 -0.82 -13.32
CA ALA A 118 5.49 -1.93 -13.57
C ALA A 118 6.23 -3.28 -13.61
N PHE A 119 5.63 -4.32 -13.02
CA PHE A 119 6.05 -5.71 -13.12
C PHE A 119 4.83 -6.63 -13.22
N ASP A 120 5.00 -7.76 -13.90
CA ASP A 120 3.92 -8.73 -14.03
C ASP A 120 3.81 -9.61 -12.78
N LEU A 121 2.59 -9.71 -12.24
CA LEU A 121 2.26 -10.54 -11.09
C LEU A 121 1.28 -11.62 -11.52
N PRO A 122 1.67 -12.92 -11.45
CA PRO A 122 0.76 -14.03 -11.69
C PRO A 122 -0.46 -13.98 -10.77
N ALA A 123 -1.64 -14.30 -11.31
CA ALA A 123 -2.90 -14.17 -10.59
C ALA A 123 -2.94 -15.01 -9.30
N GLU A 124 -2.38 -16.21 -9.34
CA GLU A 124 -2.28 -17.15 -8.21
C GLU A 124 -1.38 -16.63 -7.07
N LEU A 125 -0.46 -15.72 -7.37
CA LEU A 125 0.43 -15.13 -6.36
C LEU A 125 -0.13 -13.85 -5.72
N LYS A 126 -1.26 -13.30 -6.20
CA LYS A 126 -1.84 -12.08 -5.65
C LYS A 126 -2.14 -12.17 -4.14
N PRO A 127 -2.70 -13.26 -3.59
CA PRO A 127 -2.93 -13.35 -2.14
C PRO A 127 -1.63 -13.27 -1.34
N LEU A 128 -0.57 -13.98 -1.75
CA LEU A 128 0.74 -13.94 -1.09
C LEU A 128 1.38 -12.54 -1.19
N TYR A 129 1.37 -11.95 -2.38
CA TYR A 129 1.86 -10.60 -2.62
C TYR A 129 1.17 -9.57 -1.72
N HIS A 130 -0.16 -9.62 -1.65
CA HIS A 130 -0.93 -8.68 -0.84
C HIS A 130 -0.70 -8.91 0.66
N ALA A 131 -0.60 -10.16 1.11
CA ALA A 131 -0.24 -10.48 2.50
C ALA A 131 1.12 -9.88 2.86
N ALA A 132 2.14 -10.00 2.00
CA ALA A 132 3.45 -9.39 2.20
C ALA A 132 3.35 -7.85 2.28
N ALA A 133 2.54 -7.22 1.44
CA ALA A 133 2.29 -5.79 1.49
C ALA A 133 1.61 -5.36 2.80
N VAL A 134 0.64 -6.14 3.30
CA VAL A 134 -0.03 -5.89 4.59
C VAL A 134 0.93 -6.04 5.76
N LEU A 135 1.77 -7.08 5.77
CA LEU A 135 2.81 -7.27 6.78
C LEU A 135 3.75 -6.06 6.84
N THR A 136 4.20 -5.57 5.68
CA THR A 136 5.15 -4.46 5.58
C THR A 136 4.54 -3.10 5.94
N SER A 137 3.23 -2.93 5.76
CA SER A 137 2.54 -1.64 5.96
C SER A 137 1.61 -1.63 7.16
N GLY A 138 0.43 -2.21 7.04
CA GLY A 138 -0.62 -2.15 8.08
C GLY A 138 -0.19 -2.81 9.40
N HIS A 139 0.43 -3.99 9.33
CA HIS A 139 0.90 -4.67 10.55
C HIS A 139 2.10 -3.96 11.17
N ALA A 140 3.05 -3.46 10.37
CA ALA A 140 4.14 -2.64 10.90
C ALA A 140 3.62 -1.37 11.60
N ALA A 141 2.63 -0.68 11.00
CA ALA A 141 1.99 0.45 11.65
C ALA A 141 1.30 0.06 12.97
N SER A 142 0.63 -1.10 13.03
CA SER A 142 0.02 -1.62 14.25
C SER A 142 1.06 -1.91 15.33
N LEU A 143 2.23 -2.44 14.96
CA LEU A 143 3.34 -2.67 15.92
C LEU A 143 3.85 -1.34 16.49
N TRP A 144 4.08 -0.32 15.67
CA TRP A 144 4.59 0.96 16.16
C TRP A 144 3.58 1.66 17.07
N LEU A 145 2.33 1.77 16.65
CA LEU A 145 1.26 2.40 17.43
C LEU A 145 0.96 1.64 18.72
N GLY A 146 0.98 0.31 18.66
CA GLY A 146 0.75 -0.55 19.80
C GLY A 146 1.88 -0.48 20.83
N ALA A 147 3.14 -0.45 20.39
CA ALA A 147 4.29 -0.28 21.29
C ALA A 147 4.23 1.07 22.04
N GLU A 148 3.86 2.16 21.36
CA GLU A 148 3.64 3.44 22.03
C GLU A 148 2.47 3.40 23.02
N ALA A 149 1.37 2.71 22.68
CA ALA A 149 0.22 2.54 23.55
C ALA A 149 0.58 1.75 24.82
N LEU A 150 1.41 0.71 24.71
CA LEU A 150 1.91 -0.06 25.86
C LEU A 150 2.69 0.82 26.84
N LEU A 151 3.61 1.65 26.34
CA LEU A 151 4.38 2.59 27.16
C LEU A 151 3.47 3.63 27.83
N ARG A 152 2.56 4.20 27.07
CA ARG A 152 1.60 5.20 27.58
C ARG A 152 0.71 4.61 28.67
N ALA A 153 0.25 3.37 28.53
CA ALA A 153 -0.56 2.68 29.54
C ALA A 153 0.19 2.47 30.88
N ARG A 154 1.52 2.54 30.86
CA ARG A 154 2.38 2.46 32.05
C ARG A 154 2.92 3.83 32.50
N GLY A 155 2.32 4.93 32.01
CA GLY A 155 2.70 6.29 32.42
C GLY A 155 3.96 6.83 31.71
N VAL A 156 4.50 6.11 30.72
CA VAL A 156 5.67 6.58 29.95
C VAL A 156 5.19 7.36 28.74
N ALA A 157 5.42 8.67 28.73
CA ALA A 157 5.17 9.56 27.60
C ALA A 157 6.48 9.84 26.88
N LEU A 158 6.61 9.34 25.65
CA LEU A 158 7.79 9.61 24.83
C LEU A 158 7.71 11.03 24.25
N PRO A 159 8.83 11.78 24.26
CA PRO A 159 8.85 13.12 23.69
C PRO A 159 8.85 13.11 22.17
N GLY A 160 8.48 14.25 21.56
CA GLY A 160 8.57 14.48 20.10
C GLY A 160 7.73 13.48 19.30
N ARG A 161 8.40 12.76 18.40
CA ARG A 161 7.77 11.79 17.49
C ARG A 161 7.69 10.34 18.03
N GLY A 162 7.89 10.15 19.34
CA GLY A 162 7.80 8.85 20.00
C GLY A 162 8.79 7.82 19.43
N LEU A 163 8.32 6.63 19.06
CA LEU A 163 9.12 5.54 18.51
C LEU A 163 9.42 5.68 16.98
N LEU A 164 8.83 6.66 16.31
CA LEU A 164 8.96 6.77 14.86
C LEU A 164 10.41 6.97 14.37
N PRO A 165 11.29 7.77 15.05
CA PRO A 165 12.69 7.88 14.66
C PRO A 165 13.46 6.55 14.69
N LEU A 166 13.13 5.66 15.64
CA LEU A 166 13.70 4.33 15.71
C LEU A 166 13.25 3.47 14.52
N ALA A 167 11.96 3.49 14.18
CA ALA A 167 11.41 2.77 13.03
C ALA A 167 12.04 3.25 11.72
N GLU A 168 12.18 4.56 11.52
CA GLU A 168 12.82 5.16 10.34
C GLU A 168 14.31 4.76 10.23
N ALA A 169 15.03 4.75 11.33
CA ALA A 169 16.44 4.33 11.35
C ALA A 169 16.57 2.84 11.00
N THR A 170 15.71 2.00 11.55
CA THR A 170 15.68 0.56 11.25
C THR A 170 15.41 0.31 9.77
N LEU A 171 14.42 1.00 9.19
CA LEU A 171 14.11 0.89 7.75
C LEU A 171 15.30 1.30 6.88
N ARG A 172 15.98 2.40 7.21
CA ARG A 172 17.20 2.82 6.50
C ARG A 172 18.31 1.78 6.59
N ASN A 173 18.55 1.21 7.76
CA ASN A 173 19.58 0.19 7.94
C ASN A 173 19.28 -1.06 7.13
N VAL A 174 18.04 -1.55 7.17
CA VAL A 174 17.63 -2.73 6.39
C VAL A 174 17.69 -2.44 4.88
N ALA A 175 17.31 -1.25 4.45
CA ALA A 175 17.40 -0.85 3.04
C ALA A 175 18.85 -0.80 2.54
N ALA A 176 19.80 -0.39 3.38
CA ALA A 176 21.20 -0.28 3.02
C ALA A 176 21.99 -1.60 3.14
N LEU A 177 21.65 -2.44 4.11
CA LEU A 177 22.46 -3.60 4.54
C LEU A 177 21.71 -4.94 4.43
N GLY A 178 20.44 -4.93 3.99
CA GLY A 178 19.62 -6.15 3.99
C GLY A 178 19.44 -6.71 5.41
N SER A 179 19.51 -8.04 5.53
CA SER A 179 19.38 -8.72 6.83
C SER A 179 20.42 -8.30 7.86
N ALA A 180 21.62 -7.91 7.43
CA ALA A 180 22.69 -7.39 8.31
C ALA A 180 22.33 -6.03 8.96
N GLY A 181 21.32 -5.32 8.46
CA GLY A 181 20.80 -4.09 9.06
C GLY A 181 19.92 -4.32 10.29
N ARG A 182 19.58 -5.57 10.61
CA ARG A 182 18.85 -5.95 11.83
C ARG A 182 19.74 -5.78 13.06
N THR A 183 19.14 -5.38 14.17
CA THR A 183 19.80 -5.22 15.47
C THR A 183 18.90 -5.78 16.57
N GLY A 184 19.40 -5.82 17.79
CA GLY A 184 18.61 -6.18 18.96
C GLY A 184 18.97 -7.56 19.56
N PRO A 185 18.25 -7.99 20.61
CA PRO A 185 18.61 -9.17 21.38
C PRO A 185 18.48 -10.47 20.59
N PHE A 186 17.47 -10.60 19.71
CA PHE A 186 17.30 -11.80 18.88
C PHE A 186 18.49 -12.01 17.92
N VAL A 187 18.96 -10.97 17.28
CA VAL A 187 20.12 -11.05 16.35
C VAL A 187 21.40 -11.45 17.09
N ARG A 188 21.52 -11.11 18.37
CA ARG A 188 22.70 -11.45 19.19
C ARG A 188 22.55 -12.76 20.00
N GLY A 189 21.39 -13.40 19.95
CA GLY A 189 21.10 -14.58 20.75
C GLY A 189 21.10 -14.29 22.27
N ASP A 190 20.68 -13.08 22.68
CA ASP A 190 20.66 -12.67 24.09
C ASP A 190 19.35 -13.13 24.76
N GLU A 191 19.33 -14.46 25.09
CA GLU A 191 18.13 -15.09 25.64
C GLU A 191 17.70 -14.48 26.98
N ALA A 192 18.64 -14.00 27.80
CA ALA A 192 18.32 -13.39 29.10
C ALA A 192 17.56 -12.08 28.92
N THR A 193 17.95 -11.25 27.94
CA THR A 193 17.22 -10.02 27.57
C THR A 193 15.88 -10.35 26.93
N ILE A 194 15.82 -11.34 26.03
CA ILE A 194 14.58 -11.76 25.36
C ILE A 194 13.54 -12.21 26.41
N ALA A 195 13.94 -13.05 27.38
CA ALA A 195 13.06 -13.55 28.44
C ALA A 195 12.49 -12.39 29.28
N ARG A 196 13.36 -11.50 29.75
CA ARG A 196 12.98 -10.35 30.59
C ARG A 196 12.03 -9.41 29.86
N ASP A 197 12.29 -9.12 28.58
CA ASP A 197 11.47 -8.22 27.76
C ASP A 197 10.10 -8.86 27.46
N ALA A 198 10.07 -10.16 27.18
CA ALA A 198 8.84 -10.92 26.97
C ALA A 198 7.96 -10.96 28.25
N GLU A 199 8.56 -11.10 29.43
CA GLU A 199 7.85 -11.11 30.72
C GLU A 199 7.16 -9.76 31.03
N ALA A 200 7.74 -8.66 30.56
CA ALA A 200 7.19 -7.31 30.72
C ALA A 200 5.97 -7.04 29.84
N LEU A 201 5.73 -7.85 28.79
CA LEU A 201 4.66 -7.66 27.84
C LEU A 201 3.38 -8.40 28.24
N PRO A 202 2.20 -7.75 28.17
CA PRO A 202 0.92 -8.46 28.28
C PRO A 202 0.60 -9.24 27.01
N GLU A 203 -0.29 -10.25 27.12
CA GLU A 203 -0.85 -10.89 25.93
C GLU A 203 -1.78 -9.92 25.14
N PRO A 204 -1.82 -10.01 23.80
CA PRO A 204 -1.06 -10.94 22.95
C PRO A 204 0.33 -10.42 22.54
N TRP A 205 0.82 -9.32 23.11
CA TRP A 205 2.08 -8.67 22.71
C TRP A 205 3.30 -9.52 22.97
N ARG A 206 3.27 -10.36 24.01
CA ARG A 206 4.32 -11.33 24.30
C ARG A 206 4.49 -12.34 23.17
N ASP A 207 3.39 -12.93 22.72
CA ASP A 207 3.42 -13.90 21.62
C ASP A 207 3.88 -13.26 20.31
N ILE A 208 3.42 -12.04 20.00
CA ILE A 208 3.86 -11.29 18.82
C ILE A 208 5.37 -11.03 18.88
N PHE A 209 5.88 -10.57 20.02
CA PHE A 209 7.31 -10.27 20.22
C PHE A 209 8.18 -11.49 19.98
N LEU A 210 7.84 -12.63 20.60
CA LEU A 210 8.58 -13.87 20.46
C LEU A 210 8.48 -14.45 19.04
N THR A 211 7.28 -14.45 18.45
CA THR A 211 7.06 -14.98 17.10
C THR A 211 7.84 -14.19 16.06
N LEU A 212 7.72 -12.86 16.06
CA LEU A 212 8.43 -12.02 15.10
C LEU A 212 9.94 -12.04 15.30
N GLY A 213 10.40 -12.07 16.56
CA GLY A 213 11.82 -12.12 16.88
C GLY A 213 12.51 -13.36 16.32
N ARG A 214 11.82 -14.51 16.31
CA ARG A 214 12.34 -15.82 15.86
C ARG A 214 12.01 -16.17 14.42
N SER A 215 11.20 -15.37 13.73
CA SER A 215 10.70 -15.70 12.38
C SER A 215 11.74 -15.62 11.26
N LEU A 216 12.93 -15.11 11.55
CA LEU A 216 13.99 -14.91 10.55
C LEU A 216 15.33 -15.58 10.97
N ASP A 217 15.27 -16.51 11.91
CA ASP A 217 16.42 -17.34 12.34
C ASP A 217 16.62 -18.54 11.43
#